data_2b0c2dbd620c72b0be9d673151795c82
#
_entry.id   2b0c2dbd620c72b0be9d673151795c82
#
_cell.length_a   1.000
_cell.length_b   1.000
_cell.length_c   1.000
_cell.angle_alpha   90.00
_cell.angle_beta   90.00
_cell.angle_gamma   90.00
#
_symmetry.space_group_name_H-M   'P 1'
#
loop_
_entity.id
_entity.type
_entity.pdbx_description
1 polymer ?
#
loop_
_entity_poly.entity_id
_entity_poly.type
_entity_poly.pdbx_seq_one_letter_code
_entity_poly.pdbx_strand_id
1 'polypeptide(L)'
;LLQNREKLIISTREPVLRRESLGDEGIVTDTTTRQTSQTNWINPMAQSFFVEPSTFPMGIFLRDVTLFFNNKDENLPVTLQIRPMVNGFPSSSIILPFSEVTLNPDKVQTSTTANAQSSNTTTSTTFTFESPVYLTPDEYAITLLSNSTEYKLYSAKFGGNSTGTSRKISKQPFVGSFFRPQNAGTWEAIGEEFLMMRMNRCEFIGTGGSNNYVRMESHADGAN
;
A
#
# COMPACT_ATOMS: atom_id res chain seq x y z
N LEU A 1 2.71 -11.20 3.60
CA LEU A 1 2.23 -11.23 4.98
C LEU A 1 1.74 -9.85 5.34
N LEU A 2 0.46 -9.72 5.59
CA LEU A 2 -0.24 -8.47 5.77
C LEU A 2 -0.86 -8.47 7.17
N GLN A 3 -1.00 -7.32 7.76
CA GLN A 3 -1.14 -7.13 9.21
C GLN A 3 -2.54 -7.29 9.77
N ASN A 4 -2.59 -7.59 11.06
CA ASN A 4 -3.78 -7.62 11.88
C ASN A 4 -4.13 -6.24 12.46
N ARG A 5 -5.39 -5.88 12.38
CA ARG A 5 -5.94 -4.71 13.04
C ARG A 5 -6.44 -5.12 14.41
N GLU A 6 -5.61 -5.08 15.42
CA GLU A 6 -6.09 -5.22 16.78
C GLU A 6 -6.68 -3.90 17.24
N LYS A 7 -7.97 -3.93 17.53
CA LYS A 7 -8.65 -2.84 18.21
C LYS A 7 -8.34 -2.97 19.69
N LEU A 8 -7.27 -2.33 20.15
CA LEU A 8 -6.99 -2.24 21.57
C LEU A 8 -7.92 -1.18 22.18
N ILE A 9 -8.92 -1.63 22.92
CA ILE A 9 -9.75 -0.75 23.74
C ILE A 9 -9.02 -0.56 25.07
N ILE A 10 -8.32 0.55 25.20
CA ILE A 10 -7.73 0.95 26.47
C ILE A 10 -8.81 1.75 27.24
N SER A 11 -9.37 1.13 28.23
CA SER A 11 -10.22 1.81 29.21
C SER A 11 -9.33 2.38 30.30
N THR A 12 -9.09 3.68 30.26
CA THR A 12 -8.49 4.41 31.38
C THR A 12 -9.60 4.95 32.26
N ARG A 13 -9.65 4.47 33.47
CA ARG A 13 -10.52 5.03 34.51
C ARG A 13 -9.76 6.13 35.22
N GLU A 14 -10.09 7.36 34.93
CA GLU A 14 -9.64 8.49 35.76
C GLU A 14 -10.75 8.80 36.76
N PRO A 15 -10.54 8.60 38.07
CA PRO A 15 -11.49 9.02 39.08
C PRO A 15 -11.50 10.55 39.17
N VAL A 16 -12.58 11.17 38.77
CA VAL A 16 -12.81 12.60 39.01
C VAL A 16 -13.51 12.74 40.35
N LEU A 17 -12.80 13.23 41.35
CA LEU A 17 -13.36 13.57 42.64
C LEU A 17 -14.13 14.88 42.50
N ARG A 18 -15.46 14.81 42.53
CA ARG A 18 -16.34 15.95 42.59
C ARG A 18 -16.83 16.10 44.02
N ARG A 19 -16.47 17.23 44.64
CA ARG A 19 -17.01 17.59 45.96
C ARG A 19 -18.30 18.35 45.74
N GLU A 20 -19.44 17.77 46.08
CA GLU A 20 -20.67 18.53 46.17
C GLU A 20 -20.80 19.18 47.54
N SER A 21 -21.03 20.50 47.56
CA SER A 21 -21.00 21.35 48.74
C SER A 21 -22.39 21.46 49.39
N LEU A 22 -23.12 20.38 49.62
CA LEU A 22 -24.37 20.39 50.32
C LEU A 22 -24.45 19.17 51.26
N GLY A 23 -23.83 19.29 52.42
CA GLY A 23 -24.23 18.54 53.61
C GLY A 23 -23.99 17.06 53.69
N ASP A 24 -23.81 16.38 52.58
CA ASP A 24 -23.40 14.97 52.53
C ASP A 24 -22.11 14.86 51.70
N GLU A 25 -21.05 14.42 52.32
CA GLU A 25 -19.79 14.18 51.67
C GLU A 25 -19.86 12.86 50.82
N GLY A 26 -20.49 12.96 49.68
CA GLY A 26 -20.50 11.89 48.67
C GLY A 26 -19.34 12.07 47.69
N ILE A 27 -18.45 11.12 47.64
CA ILE A 27 -17.44 11.01 46.53
C ILE A 27 -18.14 10.46 45.33
N VAL A 28 -18.38 11.31 44.33
CA VAL A 28 -18.89 10.83 43.02
C VAL A 28 -17.68 10.54 42.14
N THR A 29 -17.48 9.27 41.82
CA THR A 29 -16.45 8.84 40.89
C THR A 29 -17.07 8.81 39.48
N ASP A 30 -16.72 9.79 38.67
CA ASP A 30 -17.09 9.79 37.25
C ASP A 30 -16.01 9.03 36.47
N THR A 31 -16.44 7.98 35.78
CA THR A 31 -15.54 7.13 35.02
C THR A 31 -15.66 7.47 33.55
N THR A 32 -14.70 8.24 33.05
CA THR A 32 -14.62 8.52 31.61
C THR A 32 -13.85 7.42 30.91
N THR A 33 -14.53 6.62 30.12
CA THR A 33 -13.90 5.62 29.28
C THR A 33 -13.44 6.25 27.97
N ARG A 34 -12.13 6.40 27.79
CA ARG A 34 -11.54 6.84 26.52
C ARG A 34 -11.21 5.63 25.69
N GLN A 35 -11.92 5.45 24.59
CA GLN A 35 -11.58 4.44 23.60
C GLN A 35 -10.45 4.96 22.70
N THR A 36 -9.29 4.37 22.81
CA THR A 36 -8.18 4.59 21.87
C THR A 36 -8.04 3.35 21.01
N SER A 37 -8.32 3.47 19.73
CA SER A 37 -8.07 2.37 18.78
C SER A 37 -6.64 2.48 18.29
N GLN A 38 -5.80 1.54 18.67
CA GLN A 38 -4.48 1.36 18.09
C GLN A 38 -4.56 0.30 16.99
N THR A 39 -4.12 0.68 15.81
CA THR A 39 -4.05 -0.25 14.67
C THR A 39 -2.65 -0.83 14.61
N ASN A 40 -2.51 -2.09 14.99
CA ASN A 40 -1.30 -2.85 14.77
C ASN A 40 -1.47 -3.68 13.50
N TRP A 41 -0.55 -3.52 12.57
CA TRP A 41 -0.51 -4.29 11.34
C TRP A 41 0.45 -5.47 11.50
N ILE A 42 -0.01 -6.69 11.20
CA ILE A 42 0.86 -7.88 11.21
C ILE A 42 1.62 -7.93 9.88
N ASN A 43 2.93 -7.70 9.93
CA ASN A 43 3.85 -7.83 8.81
C ASN A 43 3.45 -7.02 7.55
N PRO A 44 3.45 -5.67 7.59
CA PRO A 44 3.31 -4.89 6.37
C PRO A 44 4.47 -5.20 5.44
N MET A 45 4.24 -5.12 4.14
CA MET A 45 5.31 -5.18 3.18
C MET A 45 5.30 -3.91 2.33
N ALA A 46 6.48 -3.51 1.88
CA ALA A 46 6.58 -2.38 0.99
C ALA A 46 7.61 -2.62 -0.11
N GLN A 47 7.41 -1.95 -1.23
CA GLN A 47 8.35 -1.90 -2.35
C GLN A 47 8.58 -0.46 -2.72
N SER A 48 9.82 0.02 -2.61
CA SER A 48 10.12 1.36 -3.12
C SER A 48 10.29 1.36 -4.64
N PHE A 49 10.04 2.52 -5.21
CA PHE A 49 10.24 2.81 -6.62
C PHE A 49 10.62 4.28 -6.79
N PHE A 50 11.33 4.58 -7.87
CA PHE A 50 11.84 5.90 -8.13
C PHE A 50 11.17 6.52 -9.35
N VAL A 51 10.67 7.77 -9.20
CA VAL A 51 10.20 8.59 -10.31
C VAL A 51 11.38 9.36 -10.86
N GLU A 52 11.95 8.86 -11.95
CA GLU A 52 13.18 9.34 -12.55
C GLU A 52 13.04 10.75 -13.14
N PRO A 53 13.77 11.78 -12.64
CA PRO A 53 13.64 13.15 -13.13
C PRO A 53 14.09 13.34 -14.57
N SER A 54 14.99 12.50 -15.07
CA SER A 54 15.46 12.54 -16.47
C SER A 54 14.35 12.09 -17.45
N THR A 55 13.49 11.18 -17.01
CA THR A 55 12.38 10.64 -17.82
C THR A 55 11.07 11.41 -17.55
N PHE A 56 10.85 11.81 -16.31
CA PHE A 56 9.66 12.48 -15.86
C PHE A 56 9.96 13.76 -15.08
N PRO A 57 10.49 14.80 -15.72
CA PRO A 57 10.94 16.02 -15.02
C PRO A 57 9.80 16.76 -14.32
N MET A 58 8.56 16.59 -14.79
CA MET A 58 7.36 17.17 -14.19
C MET A 58 6.62 16.17 -13.27
N GLY A 59 7.23 15.01 -12.96
CA GLY A 59 6.55 13.95 -12.22
C GLY A 59 5.55 13.16 -13.07
N ILE A 60 4.79 12.32 -12.39
CA ILE A 60 3.76 11.46 -13.01
C ILE A 60 2.46 11.55 -12.23
N PHE A 61 1.35 11.23 -12.90
CA PHE A 61 0.06 10.97 -12.27
C PHE A 61 -0.18 9.46 -12.27
N LEU A 62 0.04 8.81 -11.14
CA LEU A 62 -0.18 7.39 -10.96
C LEU A 62 -1.67 7.11 -10.87
N ARG A 63 -2.18 6.21 -11.71
CA ARG A 63 -3.59 5.84 -11.74
C ARG A 63 -3.90 4.61 -10.90
N ASP A 64 -3.10 3.58 -11.08
CA ASP A 64 -3.32 2.30 -10.42
C ASP A 64 -2.02 1.52 -10.24
N VAL A 65 -2.09 0.52 -9.35
CA VAL A 65 -1.03 -0.45 -9.11
C VAL A 65 -1.64 -1.84 -9.23
N THR A 66 -1.06 -2.68 -10.06
CA THR A 66 -1.44 -4.08 -10.22
C THR A 66 -0.45 -4.97 -9.50
N LEU A 67 -0.96 -5.87 -8.66
CA LEU A 67 -0.21 -6.84 -7.90
C LEU A 67 -0.69 -8.26 -8.20
N PHE A 68 0.13 -9.23 -7.87
CA PHE A 68 -0.12 -10.63 -8.16
C PHE A 68 -0.15 -11.42 -6.87
N PHE A 69 -1.31 -12.00 -6.56
CA PHE A 69 -1.52 -12.78 -5.35
C PHE A 69 -1.54 -14.28 -5.68
N ASN A 70 -0.85 -15.06 -4.85
CA ASN A 70 -0.92 -16.51 -4.86
C ASN A 70 -2.04 -17.01 -3.93
N ASN A 71 -2.25 -16.34 -2.81
CA ASN A 71 -3.29 -16.64 -1.83
C ASN A 71 -3.91 -15.36 -1.28
N LYS A 72 -5.15 -15.45 -0.79
CA LYS A 72 -5.88 -14.35 -0.16
C LYS A 72 -6.64 -14.85 1.06
N ASP A 73 -7.04 -13.92 1.91
CA ASP A 73 -8.00 -14.16 2.97
C ASP A 73 -9.43 -14.15 2.42
N GLU A 74 -10.34 -14.88 3.03
CA GLU A 74 -11.74 -14.95 2.60
C GLU A 74 -12.61 -13.83 3.19
N ASN A 75 -12.19 -13.23 4.31
CA ASN A 75 -13.00 -12.29 5.08
C ASN A 75 -12.34 -10.91 5.25
N LEU A 76 -11.01 -10.86 5.37
CA LEU A 76 -10.30 -9.65 5.74
C LEU A 76 -9.77 -8.91 4.51
N PRO A 77 -9.95 -7.58 4.42
CA PRO A 77 -9.51 -6.80 3.26
C PRO A 77 -7.99 -6.59 3.24
N VAL A 78 -7.51 -6.16 2.08
CA VAL A 78 -6.15 -5.70 1.86
C VAL A 78 -6.15 -4.24 1.44
N THR A 79 -5.24 -3.44 2.01
CA THR A 79 -5.10 -2.01 1.73
C THR A 79 -3.74 -1.74 1.10
N LEU A 80 -3.75 -0.97 0.03
CA LEU A 80 -2.55 -0.44 -0.61
C LEU A 80 -2.47 1.07 -0.37
N GLN A 81 -1.27 1.55 -0.05
CA GLN A 81 -0.97 2.96 0.16
C GLN A 81 0.31 3.34 -0.57
N ILE A 82 0.40 4.57 -1.08
CA ILE A 82 1.66 5.16 -1.52
C ILE A 82 2.18 6.07 -0.41
N ARG A 83 3.43 5.85 -0.03
CA ARG A 83 4.10 6.60 1.02
C ARG A 83 5.40 7.21 0.50
N PRO A 84 5.78 8.41 0.93
CA PRO A 84 7.10 8.95 0.63
C PRO A 84 8.18 8.15 1.37
N MET A 85 9.38 8.14 0.82
CA MET A 85 10.55 7.60 1.51
C MET A 85 11.13 8.65 2.44
N VAL A 86 11.46 8.26 3.65
CA VAL A 86 12.09 9.13 4.67
C VAL A 86 13.29 8.38 5.24
N ASN A 87 14.47 8.97 5.12
CA ASN A 87 15.73 8.36 5.56
C ASN A 87 15.97 6.93 5.01
N GLY A 88 15.56 6.68 3.76
CA GLY A 88 15.72 5.38 3.09
C GLY A 88 14.68 4.33 3.47
N PHE A 89 13.61 4.69 4.18
CA PHE A 89 12.52 3.81 4.57
C PHE A 89 11.15 4.38 4.22
N PRO A 90 10.13 3.54 3.98
CA PRO A 90 8.77 4.00 3.82
C PRO A 90 8.30 4.76 5.07
N SER A 91 7.74 5.95 4.88
CA SER A 91 7.24 6.76 5.99
C SER A 91 6.22 5.99 6.83
N SER A 92 6.37 6.01 8.15
CA SER A 92 5.41 5.38 9.06
C SER A 92 4.15 6.20 9.28
N SER A 93 4.21 7.51 9.07
CA SER A 93 3.15 8.46 9.43
C SER A 93 2.52 9.18 8.23
N ILE A 94 3.23 9.29 7.11
CA ILE A 94 2.77 10.06 5.95
C ILE A 94 2.26 9.09 4.87
N ILE A 95 1.02 9.30 4.45
CA ILE A 95 0.40 8.67 3.28
C ILE A 95 0.13 9.79 2.29
N LEU A 96 0.42 9.59 1.01
CA LEU A 96 0.12 10.59 0.00
C LEU A 96 -1.40 10.77 -0.15
N PRO A 97 -1.88 11.99 -0.40
CA PRO A 97 -3.29 12.22 -0.63
C PRO A 97 -3.83 11.35 -1.77
N PHE A 98 -5.05 10.82 -1.59
CA PHE A 98 -5.77 9.96 -2.57
C PHE A 98 -5.08 8.65 -2.94
N SER A 99 -4.04 8.24 -2.21
CA SER A 99 -3.23 7.06 -2.54
C SER A 99 -3.56 5.83 -1.71
N GLU A 100 -4.66 5.81 -0.98
CA GLU A 100 -5.12 4.66 -0.22
C GLU A 100 -6.27 3.96 -0.93
N VAL A 101 -6.12 2.66 -1.16
CA VAL A 101 -7.15 1.81 -1.76
C VAL A 101 -7.30 0.53 -0.95
N THR A 102 -8.51 0.26 -0.48
CA THR A 102 -8.85 -0.98 0.23
C THR A 102 -9.70 -1.86 -0.66
N LEU A 103 -9.28 -3.10 -0.85
CA LEU A 103 -10.03 -4.11 -1.58
C LEU A 103 -10.52 -5.21 -0.64
N ASN A 104 -11.80 -5.53 -0.75
CA ASN A 104 -12.37 -6.70 -0.11
C ASN A 104 -11.89 -7.99 -0.82
N PRO A 105 -11.92 -9.14 -0.14
CA PRO A 105 -11.44 -10.41 -0.69
C PRO A 105 -12.08 -10.81 -2.03
N ASP A 106 -13.35 -10.45 -2.26
CA ASP A 106 -14.09 -10.71 -3.50
C ASP A 106 -13.47 -10.00 -4.73
N LYS A 107 -12.76 -8.89 -4.51
CA LYS A 107 -12.05 -8.12 -5.56
C LYS A 107 -10.60 -8.56 -5.76
N VAL A 108 -10.08 -9.40 -4.89
CA VAL A 108 -8.71 -9.90 -4.99
C VAL A 108 -8.68 -11.18 -5.83
N GLN A 109 -7.98 -11.13 -6.94
CA GLN A 109 -7.75 -12.28 -7.82
C GLN A 109 -6.47 -13.00 -7.40
N THR A 110 -6.53 -14.32 -7.36
CA THR A 110 -5.37 -15.18 -7.06
C THR A 110 -5.04 -16.07 -8.26
N SER A 111 -3.78 -16.41 -8.42
CA SER A 111 -3.32 -17.28 -9.49
C SER A 111 -2.12 -18.11 -9.07
N THR A 112 -2.04 -19.33 -9.55
CA THR A 112 -0.84 -20.17 -9.42
C THR A 112 0.21 -19.89 -10.51
N THR A 113 -0.17 -19.13 -11.57
CA THR A 113 0.64 -18.83 -12.75
C THR A 113 0.66 -17.34 -13.05
N ALA A 114 1.23 -16.55 -12.14
CA ALA A 114 1.33 -15.10 -12.34
C ALA A 114 2.36 -14.73 -13.42
N ASN A 115 2.00 -13.78 -14.28
CA ASN A 115 2.88 -13.18 -15.28
C ASN A 115 2.62 -11.68 -15.35
N ALA A 116 3.60 -10.87 -14.99
CA ALA A 116 3.48 -9.40 -14.97
C ALA A 116 3.27 -8.77 -16.36
N GLN A 117 3.62 -9.49 -17.42
CA GLN A 117 3.46 -9.03 -18.80
C GLN A 117 2.10 -9.45 -19.40
N SER A 118 1.36 -10.31 -18.71
CA SER A 118 0.04 -10.72 -19.17
C SER A 118 -0.98 -9.60 -18.86
N SER A 119 -1.78 -9.25 -19.85
CA SER A 119 -2.96 -8.38 -19.69
C SER A 119 -4.15 -9.10 -19.05
N ASN A 120 -4.00 -10.39 -18.72
CA ASN A 120 -5.09 -11.18 -18.15
C ASN A 120 -5.43 -10.69 -16.73
N THR A 121 -6.57 -10.05 -16.59
CA THR A 121 -7.09 -9.50 -15.34
C THR A 121 -7.51 -10.57 -14.34
N THR A 122 -7.70 -11.83 -14.77
CA THR A 122 -8.09 -12.93 -13.88
C THR A 122 -6.93 -13.45 -13.04
N THR A 123 -5.69 -13.10 -13.37
CA THR A 123 -4.47 -13.53 -12.68
C THR A 123 -3.81 -12.42 -11.87
N SER A 124 -4.39 -11.22 -11.87
CA SER A 124 -3.83 -10.04 -11.24
C SER A 124 -4.90 -9.22 -10.53
N THR A 125 -4.51 -8.49 -9.51
CA THR A 125 -5.38 -7.59 -8.74
C THR A 125 -4.91 -6.16 -8.94
N THR A 126 -5.82 -5.29 -9.41
CA THR A 126 -5.52 -3.88 -9.66
C THR A 126 -6.14 -3.01 -8.57
N PHE A 127 -5.31 -2.22 -7.92
CA PHE A 127 -5.70 -1.17 -6.98
C PHE A 127 -5.78 0.15 -7.74
N THR A 128 -6.98 0.56 -8.09
CA THR A 128 -7.23 1.81 -8.82
C THR A 128 -7.53 2.92 -7.83
N PHE A 129 -6.76 4.00 -7.89
CA PHE A 129 -6.99 5.18 -7.05
C PHE A 129 -8.25 5.92 -7.48
N GLU A 130 -8.98 6.48 -6.52
CA GLU A 130 -10.19 7.27 -6.79
C GLU A 130 -9.87 8.50 -7.65
N SER A 131 -8.73 9.12 -7.39
CA SER A 131 -8.15 10.18 -8.20
C SER A 131 -6.69 9.85 -8.49
N PRO A 132 -6.16 10.21 -9.68
CA PRO A 132 -4.74 10.00 -9.97
C PRO A 132 -3.84 10.67 -8.94
N VAL A 133 -2.88 9.92 -8.43
CA VAL A 133 -1.93 10.39 -7.41
C VAL A 133 -0.76 11.08 -8.08
N TYR A 134 -0.58 12.36 -7.81
CA TYR A 134 0.57 13.09 -8.35
C TYR A 134 1.84 12.77 -7.56
N LEU A 135 2.86 12.32 -8.29
CA LEU A 135 4.18 11.99 -7.77
C LEU A 135 5.22 12.89 -8.43
N THR A 136 5.88 13.73 -7.66
CA THR A 136 7.05 14.48 -8.11
C THR A 136 8.23 13.54 -8.37
N PRO A 137 9.27 13.98 -9.09
CA PRO A 137 10.50 13.19 -9.19
C PRO A 137 11.13 12.96 -7.82
N ASP A 138 10.95 11.76 -7.26
CA ASP A 138 11.44 11.36 -5.93
C ASP A 138 11.26 9.84 -5.73
N GLU A 139 11.69 9.33 -4.58
CA GLU A 139 11.50 7.95 -4.19
C GLU A 139 10.23 7.77 -3.33
N TYR A 140 9.42 6.80 -3.68
CA TYR A 140 8.18 6.44 -3.01
C TYR A 140 8.13 4.94 -2.71
N ALA A 141 7.22 4.54 -1.84
CA ALA A 141 6.96 3.14 -1.56
C ALA A 141 5.48 2.80 -1.71
N ILE A 142 5.22 1.70 -2.41
CA ILE A 142 3.95 0.98 -2.34
C ILE A 142 3.98 0.20 -1.03
N THR A 143 3.02 0.45 -0.14
CA THR A 143 2.89 -0.26 1.13
C THR A 143 1.59 -1.04 1.15
N LEU A 144 1.68 -2.33 1.43
CA LEU A 144 0.53 -3.22 1.58
C LEU A 144 0.28 -3.56 3.03
N LEU A 145 -0.98 -3.51 3.41
CA LEU A 145 -1.46 -3.67 4.77
C LEU A 145 -2.68 -4.61 4.76
N SER A 146 -2.75 -5.53 5.71
CA SER A 146 -3.95 -6.31 5.97
C SER A 146 -4.00 -6.75 7.43
N ASN A 147 -5.17 -7.16 7.86
CA ASN A 147 -5.37 -7.81 9.15
C ASN A 147 -5.18 -9.33 9.09
N SER A 148 -4.73 -9.84 7.95
CA SER A 148 -4.60 -11.26 7.69
C SER A 148 -3.17 -11.65 7.36
N THR A 149 -2.78 -12.86 7.75
CA THR A 149 -1.53 -13.52 7.35
C THR A 149 -1.67 -14.36 6.09
N GLU A 150 -2.89 -14.50 5.56
CA GLU A 150 -3.19 -15.38 4.42
C GLU A 150 -2.84 -14.77 3.07
N TYR A 151 -2.72 -13.45 2.97
CA TYR A 151 -2.33 -12.81 1.73
C TYR A 151 -0.88 -13.11 1.38
N LYS A 152 -0.67 -13.78 0.23
CA LYS A 152 0.65 -14.13 -0.30
C LYS A 152 0.83 -13.53 -1.68
N LEU A 153 1.89 -12.75 -1.85
CA LEU A 153 2.21 -12.09 -3.11
C LEU A 153 3.38 -12.77 -3.81
N TYR A 154 3.39 -12.64 -5.12
CA TYR A 154 4.54 -13.03 -5.91
C TYR A 154 5.66 -11.99 -5.76
N SER A 155 6.84 -12.48 -5.43
CA SER A 155 8.08 -11.72 -5.44
C SER A 155 9.09 -12.43 -6.34
N ALA A 156 10.06 -11.69 -6.83
CA ALA A 156 11.20 -12.21 -7.54
C ALA A 156 12.45 -12.10 -6.68
N LYS A 157 13.29 -13.13 -6.71
CA LYS A 157 14.59 -13.13 -6.03
C LYS A 157 15.71 -13.28 -7.05
N PHE A 158 16.79 -12.52 -6.89
CA PHE A 158 17.98 -12.67 -7.74
C PHE A 158 18.53 -14.10 -7.67
N GLY A 159 18.87 -14.66 -8.83
CA GLY A 159 19.31 -16.04 -8.97
C GLY A 159 18.19 -17.08 -8.93
N GLY A 160 16.96 -16.69 -8.56
CA GLY A 160 15.77 -17.53 -8.67
C GLY A 160 15.33 -17.74 -10.12
N ASN A 161 14.45 -18.72 -10.34
CA ASN A 161 13.88 -18.94 -11.66
C ASN A 161 12.65 -18.06 -11.88
N SER A 162 12.51 -17.51 -13.08
CA SER A 162 11.26 -16.86 -13.50
C SER A 162 10.13 -17.88 -13.52
N THR A 163 8.94 -17.47 -13.04
CA THR A 163 7.77 -18.35 -12.91
C THR A 163 7.48 -19.09 -14.22
N GLY A 164 7.37 -20.41 -14.13
CA GLY A 164 7.09 -21.28 -15.28
C GLY A 164 8.24 -21.47 -16.27
N THR A 165 9.45 -21.01 -15.97
CA THR A 165 10.62 -21.15 -16.84
C THR A 165 11.88 -21.53 -16.07
N SER A 166 12.92 -21.98 -16.77
CA SER A 166 14.25 -22.21 -16.20
C SER A 166 15.15 -20.95 -16.24
N ARG A 167 14.64 -19.82 -16.73
CA ARG A 167 15.39 -18.58 -16.89
C ARG A 167 15.69 -17.96 -15.51
N LYS A 168 16.97 -17.69 -15.25
CA LYS A 168 17.41 -17.03 -14.02
C LYS A 168 17.07 -15.53 -14.03
N ILE A 169 16.62 -15.05 -12.88
CA ILE A 169 16.38 -13.62 -12.65
C ILE A 169 17.73 -13.00 -12.28
N SER A 170 18.25 -12.17 -13.19
CA SER A 170 19.56 -11.51 -13.03
C SER A 170 19.46 -9.99 -12.94
N LYS A 171 18.26 -9.42 -13.13
CA LYS A 171 18.08 -7.98 -13.24
C LYS A 171 16.73 -7.57 -12.63
N GLN A 172 16.73 -6.50 -11.85
CA GLN A 172 15.53 -5.82 -11.40
C GLN A 172 15.07 -4.83 -12.48
N PRO A 173 13.79 -4.80 -12.84
CA PRO A 173 13.30 -3.93 -13.91
C PRO A 173 13.18 -2.45 -13.54
N PHE A 174 13.24 -2.12 -12.25
CA PHE A 174 13.12 -0.76 -11.72
C PHE A 174 14.09 -0.54 -10.56
N VAL A 175 14.36 0.71 -10.22
CA VAL A 175 15.15 1.09 -9.04
C VAL A 175 14.27 1.09 -7.82
N GLY A 176 14.68 0.37 -6.78
CA GLY A 176 13.94 0.32 -5.51
C GLY A 176 14.30 -0.91 -4.69
N SER A 177 13.87 -0.92 -3.44
CA SER A 177 14.11 -2.00 -2.48
C SER A 177 12.81 -2.57 -1.96
N PHE A 178 12.83 -3.87 -1.66
CA PHE A 178 11.75 -4.53 -0.96
C PHE A 178 11.94 -4.39 0.55
N PHE A 179 10.86 -4.13 1.28
CA PHE A 179 10.90 -3.94 2.72
C PHE A 179 9.96 -4.92 3.40
N ARG A 180 10.44 -5.52 4.48
CA ARG A 180 9.66 -6.30 5.43
C ARG A 180 9.67 -5.62 6.80
N PRO A 181 8.67 -5.85 7.63
CA PRO A 181 8.69 -5.32 8.98
C PRO A 181 9.72 -6.09 9.82
N GLN A 182 10.44 -5.36 10.60
CA GLN A 182 11.29 -5.88 11.66
C GLN A 182 10.76 -5.36 13.00
N ASN A 183 10.42 -6.26 13.94
CA ASN A 183 10.04 -5.92 15.31
C ASN A 183 9.04 -4.76 15.46
N ALA A 184 7.80 -4.95 14.96
CA ALA A 184 6.63 -4.11 15.24
C ALA A 184 6.71 -2.60 14.93
N GLY A 185 7.65 -2.10 14.13
CA GLY A 185 7.67 -0.67 13.81
C GLY A 185 8.83 -0.20 12.93
N THR A 186 9.78 -1.06 12.67
CA THR A 186 10.93 -0.77 11.81
C THR A 186 10.87 -1.56 10.52
N TRP A 187 11.47 -1.03 9.46
CA TRP A 187 11.58 -1.68 8.17
C TRP A 187 12.97 -2.31 8.02
N GLU A 188 13.02 -3.50 7.44
CA GLU A 188 14.23 -4.14 6.96
C GLU A 188 14.22 -4.11 5.43
N ALA A 189 15.26 -3.52 4.84
CA ALA A 189 15.44 -3.51 3.39
C ALA A 189 16.05 -4.84 2.92
N ILE A 190 15.40 -5.48 1.95
CA ILE A 190 15.86 -6.72 1.33
C ILE A 190 16.26 -6.44 -0.11
N GLY A 191 17.58 -6.33 -0.35
CA GLY A 191 18.11 -5.98 -1.67
C GLY A 191 18.06 -7.11 -2.70
N GLU A 192 17.77 -8.35 -2.30
CA GLU A 192 17.74 -9.52 -3.17
C GLU A 192 16.36 -9.87 -3.72
N GLU A 193 15.31 -9.24 -3.19
CA GLU A 193 13.93 -9.51 -3.55
C GLU A 193 13.22 -8.24 -4.01
N PHE A 194 12.25 -8.40 -4.89
CA PHE A 194 11.36 -7.33 -5.30
C PHE A 194 9.98 -7.88 -5.65
N LEU A 195 8.95 -7.07 -5.42
CA LEU A 195 7.57 -7.45 -5.73
C LEU A 195 7.34 -7.55 -7.24
N MET A 196 6.56 -8.54 -7.64
CA MET A 196 5.98 -8.58 -8.97
C MET A 196 4.84 -7.56 -9.02
N MET A 197 5.04 -6.48 -9.75
CA MET A 197 4.06 -5.38 -9.83
C MET A 197 4.05 -4.73 -11.21
N ARG A 198 2.96 -4.04 -11.50
CA ARG A 198 2.81 -3.15 -12.65
C ARG A 198 2.16 -1.87 -12.17
N MET A 199 2.63 -0.73 -12.66
CA MET A 199 2.08 0.59 -12.35
C MET A 199 1.65 1.26 -13.64
N ASN A 200 0.44 1.82 -13.64
CA ASN A 200 -0.09 2.58 -14.76
C ASN A 200 -0.17 4.07 -14.40
N ARG A 201 0.39 4.90 -15.25
CA ARG A 201 0.30 6.36 -15.14
C ARG A 201 -0.74 6.92 -16.11
N CYS A 202 -1.27 8.10 -15.81
CA CYS A 202 -2.07 8.86 -16.75
C CYS A 202 -1.17 9.52 -17.79
N GLU A 203 -1.61 9.50 -19.03
CA GLU A 203 -1.06 10.31 -20.09
C GLU A 203 -2.09 11.37 -20.47
N PHE A 204 -1.65 12.64 -20.51
CA PHE A 204 -2.52 13.77 -20.85
C PHE A 204 -2.36 14.07 -22.32
N ILE A 205 -3.41 13.83 -23.10
CA ILE A 205 -3.42 14.13 -24.55
C ILE A 205 -4.07 15.48 -24.74
N GLY A 206 -3.29 16.47 -25.18
CA GLY A 206 -3.80 17.77 -25.59
C GLY A 206 -4.45 17.65 -26.97
N THR A 207 -5.76 17.76 -27.07
CA THR A 207 -6.44 17.98 -28.36
C THR A 207 -6.28 19.45 -28.74
N GLY A 208 -5.54 19.72 -29.83
CA GLY A 208 -5.32 21.08 -30.36
C GLY A 208 -6.61 21.76 -30.81
N GLY A 209 -7.27 22.41 -29.88
CA GLY A 209 -8.40 23.30 -30.08
C GLY A 209 -8.27 24.48 -29.14
N SER A 210 -8.89 25.62 -29.44
CA SER A 210 -8.77 26.86 -28.68
C SER A 210 -9.29 26.82 -27.22
N ASN A 211 -9.73 25.67 -26.76
CA ASN A 211 -10.03 25.39 -25.35
C ASN A 211 -9.12 24.26 -24.90
N ASN A 212 -8.18 24.54 -23.98
CA ASN A 212 -7.25 23.59 -23.44
C ASN A 212 -7.95 22.60 -22.47
N TYR A 213 -8.73 21.66 -23.02
CA TYR A 213 -9.20 20.52 -22.26
C TYR A 213 -8.18 19.41 -22.34
N VAL A 214 -7.63 19.02 -21.19
CA VAL A 214 -6.74 17.88 -21.06
C VAL A 214 -7.59 16.64 -20.78
N ARG A 215 -7.63 15.71 -21.72
CA ARG A 215 -8.28 14.41 -21.52
C ARG A 215 -7.30 13.48 -20.79
N MET A 216 -7.74 12.91 -19.68
CA MET A 216 -6.99 11.87 -18.99
C MET A 216 -7.32 10.52 -19.61
N GLU A 217 -6.34 9.87 -20.21
CA GLU A 217 -6.44 8.48 -20.63
C GLU A 217 -5.45 7.64 -19.82
N SER A 218 -5.93 6.51 -19.28
CA SER A 218 -5.05 5.54 -18.67
C SER A 218 -4.43 4.69 -19.77
N HIS A 219 -3.13 4.71 -19.84
CA HIS A 219 -2.41 3.77 -20.69
C HIS A 219 -2.24 2.45 -19.92
N ALA A 220 -3.09 1.47 -20.25
CA ALA A 220 -2.80 0.09 -19.92
C ALA A 220 -1.82 -0.41 -20.99
N ASP A 221 -0.59 -0.70 -20.62
CA ASP A 221 0.34 -1.36 -21.54
C ASP A 221 -0.32 -2.65 -22.05
N GLY A 222 -0.70 -2.67 -23.30
CA GLY A 222 -1.15 -3.89 -24.00
C GLY A 222 -2.59 -3.92 -24.50
N ALA A 223 -3.30 -2.80 -24.62
CA ALA A 223 -4.54 -2.75 -25.36
C ALA A 223 -4.34 -2.01 -26.70
N ASN A 224 -3.94 -2.75 -27.70
CA ASN A 224 -4.28 -2.65 -29.12
C ASN A 224 -4.57 -4.05 -29.61
#